data_22836992f52cce0ac87ca84f308226ef
#
_entry.id   22836992f52cce0ac87ca84f308226ef
#
_cell.length_a   1.000
_cell.length_b   1.000
_cell.length_c   1.000
_cell.angle_alpha   90.00
_cell.angle_beta   90.00
_cell.angle_gamma   90.00
#
_symmetry.space_group_name_H-M   'P 1'
#
loop_
_entity.id
_entity.type
_entity.pdbx_description
1 polymer ?
#
loop_
_entity_poly.entity_id
_entity_poly.type
_entity_poly.pdbx_seq_one_letter_code
_entity_poly.pdbx_strand_id
1 'polypeptide(L)'
;MEYIERVLTNLKAKNTDQPEFIQAVEEVLESLEPVIKAHPEYEDMAILERLTEPERTLMFKVPWMDDNGQVQVNRGYRVQFSSAIGPYKGGLRLHPSVNLGIIKFLGFEQIFKNALTTLPIGGGKGGSDFDPQGKSDNEIMRFCQSFMTELYRHIGPSVDVPAGDIGVGGREIGYLFGQYKRIKDAYENGVLTGKGMTYGGSLIRPEATGFGAVYYGKEVLAHFNDTYEGKTIAVSGYGNVAWGVCIKAKEYGAKVVSISGRDGYVYDPDGINTDEKIDFLLKIRSSNDVKLKDYAEKFGCEFHPGEKPWGLKVDMAFPCATQNEIGEEEAKQLIANGCKYIIEGANMPSTPEAIAYFTANGGTLGPAKAANAGGVAVSALEMSQNSMRYNWTSEEVDEKLHNIMKSIFNNSVAAAEKYGLGFDLIKGANIAGFEKVVEAMISQGIY
;
A
#
# COMPACT_ATOMS: atom_id res chain seq x y z
N MET A 1 -6.71 13.37 25.86
CA MET A 1 -5.26 13.22 26.14
C MET A 1 -5.01 12.07 27.10
N GLU A 2 -5.51 12.11 28.34
CA GLU A 2 -5.24 11.07 29.35
C GLU A 2 -5.58 9.63 28.90
N TYR A 3 -6.70 9.45 28.17
CA TYR A 3 -7.09 8.14 27.63
C TYR A 3 -6.07 7.61 26.60
N ILE A 4 -5.68 8.42 25.61
CA ILE A 4 -4.68 8.05 24.59
C ILE A 4 -3.33 7.74 25.25
N GLU A 5 -2.88 8.59 26.18
CA GLU A 5 -1.60 8.41 26.90
C GLU A 5 -1.59 7.12 27.72
N ARG A 6 -2.71 6.78 28.38
CA ARG A 6 -2.86 5.53 29.13
C ARG A 6 -2.77 4.32 28.21
N VAL A 7 -3.47 4.35 27.06
CA VAL A 7 -3.44 3.26 26.07
C VAL A 7 -2.02 3.07 25.52
N LEU A 8 -1.35 4.16 25.14
CA LEU A 8 0.02 4.13 24.62
C LEU A 8 1.01 3.60 25.66
N THR A 9 0.88 4.01 26.93
CA THR A 9 1.72 3.53 28.02
C THR A 9 1.59 2.00 28.20
N ASN A 10 0.36 1.51 28.21
CA ASN A 10 0.09 0.08 28.31
C ASN A 10 0.57 -0.70 27.07
N LEU A 11 0.40 -0.14 25.87
CA LEU A 11 0.87 -0.73 24.63
C LEU A 11 2.40 -0.89 24.62
N LYS A 12 3.13 0.16 25.01
CA LYS A 12 4.59 0.17 25.11
C LYS A 12 5.09 -0.88 26.11
N ALA A 13 4.44 -0.99 27.25
CA ALA A 13 4.80 -1.99 28.27
C ALA A 13 4.63 -3.43 27.78
N LYS A 14 3.63 -3.70 26.92
CA LYS A 14 3.35 -5.04 26.39
C LYS A 14 4.19 -5.42 25.14
N ASN A 15 4.72 -4.45 24.41
CA ASN A 15 5.33 -4.64 23.09
C ASN A 15 6.75 -4.08 23.00
N THR A 16 7.56 -4.27 24.03
CA THR A 16 8.89 -3.65 24.19
C THR A 16 9.89 -3.97 23.08
N ASP A 17 9.66 -5.06 22.34
CA ASP A 17 10.49 -5.56 21.24
C ASP A 17 9.91 -5.22 19.83
N GLN A 18 8.90 -4.33 19.76
CA GLN A 18 8.16 -4.04 18.53
C GLN A 18 8.09 -2.52 18.24
N PRO A 19 9.22 -1.85 18.06
CA PRO A 19 9.28 -0.39 17.95
C PRO A 19 8.48 0.16 16.75
N GLU A 20 8.48 -0.53 15.60
CA GLU A 20 7.74 -0.10 14.42
C GLU A 20 6.22 -0.14 14.65
N PHE A 21 5.74 -1.14 15.39
CA PHE A 21 4.32 -1.22 15.76
C PHE A 21 3.93 -0.11 16.73
N ILE A 22 4.75 0.15 17.74
CA ILE A 22 4.50 1.23 18.70
C ILE A 22 4.42 2.57 17.99
N GLN A 23 5.38 2.87 17.12
CA GLN A 23 5.41 4.12 16.35
C GLN A 23 4.14 4.31 15.51
N ALA A 24 3.73 3.28 14.79
CA ALA A 24 2.53 3.36 13.94
C ALA A 24 1.26 3.62 14.77
N VAL A 25 1.15 3.01 15.95
CA VAL A 25 0.01 3.26 16.83
C VAL A 25 0.05 4.69 17.40
N GLU A 26 1.21 5.19 17.80
CA GLU A 26 1.37 6.58 18.26
C GLU A 26 0.90 7.58 17.21
N GLU A 27 1.42 7.49 15.98
CA GLU A 27 1.09 8.38 14.88
C GLU A 27 -0.42 8.39 14.56
N VAL A 28 -1.06 7.23 14.59
CA VAL A 28 -2.51 7.16 14.34
C VAL A 28 -3.29 7.73 15.53
N LEU A 29 -3.01 7.31 16.77
CA LEU A 29 -3.77 7.75 17.93
C LEU A 29 -3.64 9.26 18.18
N GLU A 30 -2.50 9.89 17.91
CA GLU A 30 -2.33 11.34 17.95
C GLU A 30 -3.28 12.05 16.98
N SER A 31 -3.49 11.49 15.78
CA SER A 31 -4.42 12.05 14.81
C SER A 31 -5.88 11.94 15.21
N LEU A 32 -6.22 11.01 16.13
CA LEU A 32 -7.58 10.76 16.61
C LEU A 32 -7.96 11.61 17.83
N GLU A 33 -7.06 12.42 18.37
CA GLU A 33 -7.33 13.26 19.56
C GLU A 33 -8.64 14.07 19.48
N PRO A 34 -8.96 14.76 18.36
CA PRO A 34 -10.21 15.50 18.23
C PRO A 34 -11.46 14.61 18.31
N VAL A 35 -11.38 13.41 17.77
CA VAL A 35 -12.48 12.42 17.79
C VAL A 35 -12.70 11.90 19.20
N ILE A 36 -11.64 11.53 19.90
CA ILE A 36 -11.70 10.99 21.27
C ILE A 36 -12.25 12.05 22.23
N LYS A 37 -11.90 13.34 22.05
CA LYS A 37 -12.47 14.45 22.82
C LYS A 37 -13.97 14.64 22.59
N ALA A 38 -14.42 14.41 21.35
CA ALA A 38 -15.84 14.53 20.99
C ALA A 38 -16.68 13.33 21.45
N HIS A 39 -16.03 12.16 21.70
CA HIS A 39 -16.67 10.90 22.02
C HIS A 39 -16.07 10.26 23.29
N PRO A 40 -16.30 10.85 24.48
CA PRO A 40 -15.75 10.32 25.74
C PRO A 40 -16.25 8.89 26.06
N GLU A 41 -17.42 8.50 25.55
CA GLU A 41 -17.98 7.14 25.68
C GLU A 41 -17.10 6.04 25.07
N TYR A 42 -16.17 6.37 24.18
CA TYR A 42 -15.24 5.39 23.60
C TYR A 42 -14.28 4.82 24.63
N GLU A 43 -13.98 5.56 25.69
CA GLU A 43 -13.15 5.09 26.80
C GLU A 43 -13.87 3.97 27.58
N ASP A 44 -15.16 4.16 27.91
CA ASP A 44 -15.97 3.17 28.62
C ASP A 44 -16.12 1.87 27.81
N MET A 45 -16.04 1.97 26.49
CA MET A 45 -16.12 0.83 25.56
C MET A 45 -14.75 0.20 25.26
N ALA A 46 -13.65 0.74 25.82
CA ALA A 46 -12.28 0.34 25.56
C ALA A 46 -11.95 0.28 24.06
N ILE A 47 -12.42 1.27 23.28
CA ILE A 47 -12.31 1.26 21.82
C ILE A 47 -10.86 1.24 21.36
N LEU A 48 -10.01 2.08 21.96
CA LEU A 48 -8.60 2.16 21.55
C LEU A 48 -7.81 0.92 21.95
N GLU A 49 -8.08 0.34 23.11
CA GLU A 49 -7.47 -0.92 23.55
C GLU A 49 -7.84 -2.07 22.61
N ARG A 50 -9.11 -2.18 22.21
CA ARG A 50 -9.59 -3.20 21.27
C ARG A 50 -9.05 -2.99 19.86
N LEU A 51 -8.89 -1.75 19.44
CA LEU A 51 -8.37 -1.39 18.12
C LEU A 51 -6.87 -1.68 17.99
N THR A 52 -6.11 -1.52 19.07
CA THR A 52 -4.65 -1.67 19.07
C THR A 52 -4.16 -3.08 19.42
N GLU A 53 -5.07 -3.97 19.83
CA GLU A 53 -4.75 -5.38 20.05
C GLU A 53 -5.26 -6.21 18.86
N PRO A 54 -4.40 -7.01 18.18
CA PRO A 54 -4.86 -7.86 17.08
C PRO A 54 -5.80 -8.97 17.59
N GLU A 55 -6.84 -9.28 16.82
CA GLU A 55 -7.78 -10.35 17.18
C GLU A 55 -7.07 -11.71 17.25
N ARG A 56 -6.09 -11.96 16.37
CA ARG A 56 -5.25 -13.19 16.39
C ARG A 56 -3.88 -12.93 15.79
N THR A 57 -2.89 -13.57 16.39
CA THR A 57 -1.52 -13.62 15.87
C THR A 57 -1.10 -15.08 15.70
N LEU A 58 -0.75 -15.45 14.49
CA LEU A 58 -0.25 -16.77 14.11
C LEU A 58 1.25 -16.67 13.85
N MET A 59 2.01 -17.56 14.46
CA MET A 59 3.44 -17.73 14.21
C MET A 59 3.73 -19.24 14.08
N PHE A 60 4.39 -19.61 13.00
CA PHE A 60 4.64 -21.02 12.67
C PHE A 60 6.00 -21.21 11.98
N LYS A 61 6.54 -22.43 12.08
CA LYS A 61 7.75 -22.80 11.35
C LYS A 61 7.41 -23.18 9.91
N VAL A 62 8.32 -22.86 8.97
CA VAL A 62 8.22 -23.18 7.55
C VAL A 62 9.48 -23.94 7.15
N PRO A 63 9.50 -25.28 7.26
CA PRO A 63 10.61 -26.08 6.79
C PRO A 63 10.50 -26.32 5.27
N TRP A 64 11.58 -26.14 4.56
CA TRP A 64 11.65 -26.38 3.12
C TRP A 64 13.04 -26.91 2.71
N MET A 65 13.17 -27.47 1.53
CA MET A 65 14.43 -28.03 1.04
C MET A 65 14.97 -27.16 -0.10
N ASP A 66 16.24 -26.77 0.00
CA ASP A 66 16.92 -26.06 -1.08
C ASP A 66 17.31 -26.99 -2.25
N ASP A 67 17.87 -26.43 -3.31
CA ASP A 67 18.26 -27.20 -4.50
C ASP A 67 19.46 -28.15 -4.25
N ASN A 68 20.20 -27.95 -3.15
CA ASN A 68 21.29 -28.82 -2.73
C ASN A 68 20.81 -29.97 -1.82
N GLY A 69 19.49 -30.09 -1.56
CA GLY A 69 18.92 -31.08 -0.66
C GLY A 69 19.10 -30.76 0.83
N GLN A 70 19.46 -29.53 1.18
CA GLN A 70 19.58 -29.08 2.56
C GLN A 70 18.23 -28.59 3.10
N VAL A 71 17.88 -28.99 4.30
CA VAL A 71 16.67 -28.51 4.98
C VAL A 71 16.91 -27.14 5.55
N GLN A 72 16.08 -26.19 5.13
CA GLN A 72 16.01 -24.81 5.61
C GLN A 72 14.78 -24.64 6.50
N VAL A 73 14.83 -23.71 7.44
CA VAL A 73 13.68 -23.41 8.33
C VAL A 73 13.53 -21.90 8.44
N ASN A 74 12.39 -21.41 8.04
CA ASN A 74 11.98 -20.02 8.21
C ASN A 74 10.81 -19.91 9.18
N ARG A 75 10.52 -18.68 9.61
CA ARG A 75 9.38 -18.36 10.45
C ARG A 75 8.30 -17.68 9.63
N GLY A 76 7.09 -18.21 9.69
CA GLY A 76 5.90 -17.64 9.07
C GLY A 76 5.06 -16.88 10.09
N TYR A 77 4.38 -15.84 9.63
CA TYR A 77 3.48 -14.99 10.41
C TYR A 77 2.19 -14.70 9.67
N ARG A 78 1.07 -14.64 10.42
CA ARG A 78 -0.18 -14.01 9.99
C ARG A 78 -0.80 -13.30 11.17
N VAL A 79 -0.98 -11.98 11.06
CA VAL A 79 -1.71 -11.17 12.02
C VAL A 79 -3.08 -10.86 11.41
N GLN A 80 -4.12 -11.41 12.01
CA GLN A 80 -5.51 -11.14 11.78
C GLN A 80 -5.89 -10.03 12.74
N PHE A 81 -5.82 -8.78 12.25
CA PHE A 81 -5.82 -7.62 13.14
C PHE A 81 -7.23 -7.19 13.52
N SER A 82 -8.10 -6.96 12.53
CA SER A 82 -9.49 -6.56 12.77
C SER A 82 -10.42 -7.10 11.68
N SER A 83 -11.50 -7.73 12.09
CA SER A 83 -12.59 -8.21 11.23
C SER A 83 -13.85 -7.36 11.32
N ALA A 84 -13.81 -6.22 11.99
CA ALA A 84 -14.99 -5.40 12.27
C ALA A 84 -15.80 -5.03 11.02
N ILE A 85 -15.15 -4.80 9.88
CA ILE A 85 -15.81 -4.38 8.63
C ILE A 85 -15.75 -5.42 7.52
N GLY A 86 -15.22 -6.61 7.76
CA GLY A 86 -15.14 -7.69 6.78
C GLY A 86 -14.02 -8.67 7.06
N PRO A 87 -13.82 -9.68 6.20
CA PRO A 87 -12.72 -10.64 6.34
C PRO A 87 -11.37 -9.94 6.40
N TYR A 88 -10.44 -10.49 7.19
CA TYR A 88 -9.08 -9.94 7.27
C TYR A 88 -8.47 -9.87 5.86
N LYS A 89 -7.85 -8.74 5.53
CA LYS A 89 -7.29 -8.51 4.20
C LYS A 89 -5.95 -7.80 4.30
N GLY A 90 -4.94 -8.35 3.63
CA GLY A 90 -3.63 -7.73 3.51
C GLY A 90 -2.58 -8.69 2.98
N GLY A 91 -1.48 -8.12 2.48
CA GLY A 91 -0.42 -8.84 1.78
C GLY A 91 0.42 -9.78 2.64
N LEU A 92 1.13 -10.66 1.97
CA LEU A 92 2.22 -11.46 2.53
C LEU A 92 3.55 -10.85 2.08
N ARG A 93 4.46 -10.60 3.03
CA ARG A 93 5.80 -10.08 2.74
C ARG A 93 6.85 -11.18 2.93
N LEU A 94 7.68 -11.39 1.92
CA LEU A 94 8.84 -12.28 2.01
C LEU A 94 10.11 -11.44 1.95
N HIS A 95 10.74 -11.25 3.10
CA HIS A 95 11.95 -10.45 3.22
C HIS A 95 12.68 -10.77 4.52
N PRO A 96 14.04 -10.80 4.55
CA PRO A 96 14.81 -11.14 5.75
C PRO A 96 14.51 -10.28 7.00
N SER A 97 14.05 -9.05 6.81
CA SER A 97 13.70 -8.15 7.92
C SER A 97 12.36 -8.47 8.59
N VAL A 98 11.56 -9.39 8.04
CA VAL A 98 10.23 -9.70 8.58
C VAL A 98 10.33 -10.29 9.98
N ASN A 99 9.64 -9.64 10.90
CA ASN A 99 9.44 -10.06 12.29
C ASN A 99 8.02 -9.73 12.74
N LEU A 100 7.64 -10.12 13.94
CA LEU A 100 6.28 -9.90 14.45
C LEU A 100 5.92 -8.41 14.54
N GLY A 101 6.84 -7.56 15.01
CA GLY A 101 6.61 -6.12 15.12
C GLY A 101 6.28 -5.47 13.79
N ILE A 102 7.04 -5.79 12.73
CA ILE A 102 6.78 -5.31 11.37
C ILE A 102 5.42 -5.82 10.85
N ILE A 103 5.07 -7.08 11.08
CA ILE A 103 3.78 -7.61 10.61
C ILE A 103 2.61 -7.00 11.39
N LYS A 104 2.74 -6.78 12.70
CA LYS A 104 1.74 -6.05 13.49
C LYS A 104 1.59 -4.60 13.03
N PHE A 105 2.68 -3.88 12.82
CA PHE A 105 2.68 -2.53 12.28
C PHE A 105 1.89 -2.46 10.97
N LEU A 106 2.26 -3.28 10.00
CA LEU A 106 1.61 -3.31 8.69
C LEU A 106 0.14 -3.76 8.77
N GLY A 107 -0.19 -4.67 9.69
CA GLY A 107 -1.56 -5.14 9.91
C GLY A 107 -2.44 -4.06 10.54
N PHE A 108 -1.92 -3.29 11.47
CA PHE A 108 -2.60 -2.15 12.09
C PHE A 108 -2.91 -1.05 11.06
N GLU A 109 -1.91 -0.64 10.29
CA GLU A 109 -2.09 0.32 9.22
C GLU A 109 -3.12 -0.13 8.17
N GLN A 110 -3.16 -1.44 7.92
CA GLN A 110 -4.07 -2.02 6.93
C GLN A 110 -5.54 -1.86 7.34
N ILE A 111 -5.87 -1.76 8.64
CA ILE A 111 -7.24 -1.52 9.12
C ILE A 111 -7.80 -0.23 8.51
N PHE A 112 -7.07 0.86 8.66
CA PHE A 112 -7.49 2.20 8.20
C PHE A 112 -7.50 2.30 6.68
N LYS A 113 -6.44 1.80 6.04
CA LYS A 113 -6.34 1.78 4.59
C LYS A 113 -7.50 1.03 3.93
N ASN A 114 -7.87 -0.13 4.47
CA ASN A 114 -8.99 -0.92 3.97
C ASN A 114 -10.33 -0.24 4.23
N ALA A 115 -10.49 0.36 5.42
CA ALA A 115 -11.71 1.08 5.77
C ALA A 115 -11.97 2.28 4.84
N LEU A 116 -10.93 3.00 4.42
CA LEU A 116 -11.03 4.10 3.47
C LEU A 116 -11.60 3.70 2.11
N THR A 117 -11.36 2.47 1.65
CA THR A 117 -11.93 2.00 0.38
C THR A 117 -13.45 1.90 0.38
N THR A 118 -14.08 1.99 1.53
CA THR A 118 -15.51 1.75 1.78
C THR A 118 -15.99 0.32 1.52
N LEU A 119 -15.12 -0.55 1.05
CA LEU A 119 -15.41 -1.95 0.77
C LEU A 119 -15.41 -2.81 2.05
N PRO A 120 -16.13 -3.94 2.07
CA PRO A 120 -16.27 -4.80 3.25
C PRO A 120 -15.04 -5.71 3.44
N ILE A 121 -13.91 -5.14 3.80
CA ILE A 121 -12.64 -5.82 4.05
C ILE A 121 -12.01 -5.33 5.35
N GLY A 122 -11.66 -6.24 6.23
CA GLY A 122 -10.97 -5.97 7.48
C GLY A 122 -9.45 -5.80 7.31
N GLY A 123 -8.72 -5.75 8.40
CA GLY A 123 -7.26 -5.58 8.41
C GLY A 123 -6.50 -6.84 8.78
N GLY A 124 -5.48 -7.17 8.01
CA GLY A 124 -4.57 -8.27 8.31
C GLY A 124 -3.25 -8.13 7.55
N LYS A 125 -2.23 -8.82 8.02
CA LYS A 125 -0.91 -8.86 7.37
C LYS A 125 -0.21 -10.17 7.68
N GLY A 126 0.68 -10.60 6.78
CA GLY A 126 1.49 -11.79 7.03
C GLY A 126 2.83 -11.73 6.30
N GLY A 127 3.60 -12.77 6.45
CA GLY A 127 4.89 -12.89 5.78
C GLY A 127 5.84 -13.87 6.44
N SER A 128 7.08 -13.82 6.00
CA SER A 128 8.16 -14.64 6.52
C SER A 128 9.51 -13.95 6.35
N ASP A 129 10.46 -14.30 7.20
CA ASP A 129 11.88 -13.94 7.09
C ASP A 129 12.62 -14.63 5.92
N PHE A 130 11.89 -15.35 5.07
CA PHE A 130 12.43 -15.94 3.85
C PHE A 130 12.85 -14.87 2.84
N ASP A 131 14.07 -15.01 2.31
CA ASP A 131 14.58 -14.16 1.24
C ASP A 131 14.43 -14.84 -0.13
N PRO A 132 13.54 -14.37 -1.00
CA PRO A 132 13.37 -14.93 -2.33
C PRO A 132 14.49 -14.55 -3.32
N GLN A 133 15.37 -13.57 -2.96
CA GLN A 133 16.44 -13.14 -3.85
C GLN A 133 17.48 -14.25 -4.03
N GLY A 134 17.82 -14.53 -5.29
CA GLY A 134 18.80 -15.56 -5.61
C GLY A 134 18.31 -17.01 -5.45
N LYS A 135 17.05 -17.22 -5.10
CA LYS A 135 16.42 -18.54 -5.04
C LYS A 135 15.89 -18.97 -6.41
N SER A 136 15.94 -20.27 -6.68
CA SER A 136 15.31 -20.83 -7.86
C SER A 136 13.78 -20.82 -7.74
N ASP A 137 13.09 -20.93 -8.86
CA ASP A 137 11.64 -21.09 -8.89
C ASP A 137 11.17 -22.33 -8.11
N ASN A 138 11.96 -23.40 -8.13
CA ASN A 138 11.68 -24.63 -7.39
C ASN A 138 11.83 -24.44 -5.88
N GLU A 139 12.83 -23.70 -5.42
CA GLU A 139 13.01 -23.35 -4.01
C GLU A 139 11.85 -22.48 -3.50
N ILE A 140 11.49 -21.44 -4.26
CA ILE A 140 10.38 -20.56 -3.94
C ILE A 140 9.06 -21.33 -3.91
N MET A 141 8.84 -22.24 -4.86
CA MET A 141 7.65 -23.10 -4.89
C MET A 141 7.58 -23.98 -3.63
N ARG A 142 8.67 -24.67 -3.27
CA ARG A 142 8.72 -25.53 -2.07
C ARG A 142 8.47 -24.73 -0.79
N PHE A 143 9.06 -23.52 -0.69
CA PHE A 143 8.79 -22.63 0.41
C PHE A 143 7.31 -22.24 0.47
N CYS A 144 6.71 -21.76 -0.62
CA CYS A 144 5.30 -21.37 -0.69
C CYS A 144 4.37 -22.53 -0.33
N GLN A 145 4.67 -23.73 -0.78
CA GLN A 145 3.89 -24.93 -0.45
C GLN A 145 3.94 -25.25 1.03
N SER A 146 5.12 -25.19 1.66
CA SER A 146 5.29 -25.39 3.10
C SER A 146 4.58 -24.30 3.90
N PHE A 147 4.74 -23.04 3.53
CA PHE A 147 4.07 -21.90 4.15
C PHE A 147 2.55 -22.04 4.11
N MET A 148 1.98 -22.38 2.96
CA MET A 148 0.54 -22.56 2.81
C MET A 148 0.02 -23.79 3.57
N THR A 149 0.82 -24.83 3.75
CA THR A 149 0.44 -26.03 4.52
C THR A 149 0.13 -25.69 5.98
N GLU A 150 0.74 -24.66 6.53
CA GLU A 150 0.39 -24.15 7.86
C GLU A 150 -0.73 -23.11 7.79
N LEU A 151 -0.68 -22.19 6.85
CA LEU A 151 -1.60 -21.06 6.78
C LEU A 151 -3.03 -21.45 6.38
N TYR A 152 -3.23 -22.49 5.56
CA TYR A 152 -4.55 -22.83 4.97
C TYR A 152 -5.67 -23.03 5.99
N ARG A 153 -5.34 -23.42 7.22
CA ARG A 153 -6.32 -23.65 8.31
C ARG A 153 -6.99 -22.39 8.79
N HIS A 154 -6.37 -21.25 8.52
CA HIS A 154 -6.72 -19.96 9.12
C HIS A 154 -7.23 -18.94 8.10
N ILE A 155 -7.24 -19.29 6.82
CA ILE A 155 -7.64 -18.41 5.71
C ILE A 155 -8.82 -19.00 4.92
N GLY A 156 -9.49 -18.15 4.19
CA GLY A 156 -10.62 -18.54 3.35
C GLY A 156 -11.29 -17.30 2.76
N PRO A 157 -12.11 -17.44 1.71
CA PRO A 157 -12.75 -16.32 1.01
C PRO A 157 -13.57 -15.40 1.92
N SER A 158 -14.13 -15.94 3.01
CA SER A 158 -14.98 -15.20 3.97
C SER A 158 -14.35 -15.06 5.36
N VAL A 159 -13.08 -15.43 5.53
CA VAL A 159 -12.38 -15.38 6.82
C VAL A 159 -11.19 -14.44 6.73
N ASP A 160 -10.23 -14.77 5.88
CA ASP A 160 -8.97 -14.05 5.73
C ASP A 160 -8.44 -14.25 4.31
N VAL A 161 -8.19 -13.16 3.60
CA VAL A 161 -7.79 -13.18 2.19
C VAL A 161 -6.44 -12.49 2.00
N PRO A 162 -5.33 -13.25 2.05
CA PRO A 162 -4.00 -12.73 1.78
C PRO A 162 -3.84 -12.24 0.32
N ALA A 163 -2.82 -11.41 0.11
CA ALA A 163 -2.45 -10.88 -1.20
C ALA A 163 -0.93 -10.82 -1.35
N GLY A 164 -0.43 -10.29 -2.48
CA GLY A 164 0.97 -9.98 -2.66
C GLY A 164 1.43 -8.74 -1.89
N ASP A 165 2.72 -8.70 -1.60
CA ASP A 165 3.48 -7.58 -1.02
C ASP A 165 4.96 -7.75 -1.44
N ILE A 166 5.91 -7.11 -0.77
CA ILE A 166 7.35 -7.28 -1.07
C ILE A 166 7.71 -8.78 -1.09
N GLY A 167 8.37 -9.22 -2.17
CA GLY A 167 8.79 -10.60 -2.35
C GLY A 167 7.68 -11.60 -2.72
N VAL A 168 6.44 -11.12 -2.90
CA VAL A 168 5.28 -11.95 -3.29
C VAL A 168 4.56 -11.31 -4.47
N GLY A 169 4.82 -11.82 -5.64
CA GLY A 169 4.15 -11.46 -6.89
C GLY A 169 3.19 -12.55 -7.38
N GLY A 170 2.81 -12.46 -8.65
CA GLY A 170 1.88 -13.43 -9.27
C GLY A 170 2.39 -14.87 -9.25
N ARG A 171 3.71 -15.08 -9.33
CA ARG A 171 4.36 -16.41 -9.23
C ARG A 171 4.11 -17.03 -7.85
N GLU A 172 4.44 -16.32 -6.79
CA GLU A 172 4.28 -16.79 -5.41
C GLU A 172 2.79 -16.99 -5.08
N ILE A 173 1.92 -16.09 -5.49
CA ILE A 173 0.46 -16.24 -5.35
C ILE A 173 -0.02 -17.50 -6.07
N GLY A 174 0.52 -17.79 -7.25
CA GLY A 174 0.21 -19.03 -7.99
C GLY A 174 0.59 -20.29 -7.20
N TYR A 175 1.81 -20.32 -6.65
CA TYR A 175 2.28 -21.47 -5.84
C TYR A 175 1.47 -21.64 -4.55
N LEU A 176 1.16 -20.54 -3.87
CA LEU A 176 0.32 -20.53 -2.66
C LEU A 176 -1.10 -21.04 -2.98
N PHE A 177 -1.72 -20.54 -4.05
CA PHE A 177 -3.05 -20.96 -4.46
C PHE A 177 -3.11 -22.44 -4.88
N GLY A 178 -2.11 -22.88 -5.64
CA GLY A 178 -2.02 -24.28 -6.07
C GLY A 178 -1.96 -25.25 -4.89
N GLN A 179 -1.18 -24.90 -3.85
CA GLN A 179 -1.08 -25.71 -2.63
C GLN A 179 -2.38 -25.66 -1.81
N TYR A 180 -2.99 -24.47 -1.64
CA TYR A 180 -4.27 -24.34 -0.96
C TYR A 180 -5.34 -25.24 -1.61
N LYS A 181 -5.51 -25.11 -2.94
CA LYS A 181 -6.45 -25.91 -3.72
C LYS A 181 -6.23 -27.41 -3.52
N ARG A 182 -4.97 -27.86 -3.53
CA ARG A 182 -4.59 -29.26 -3.35
C ARG A 182 -4.99 -29.79 -1.97
N ILE A 183 -4.78 -29.00 -0.90
CA ILE A 183 -5.07 -29.42 0.47
C ILE A 183 -6.59 -29.39 0.75
N LYS A 184 -7.26 -28.34 0.29
CA LYS A 184 -8.71 -28.14 0.54
C LYS A 184 -9.60 -29.05 -0.34
N ASP A 185 -9.05 -29.57 -1.42
CA ASP A 185 -9.81 -30.29 -2.46
C ASP A 185 -11.02 -29.48 -2.96
N ALA A 186 -10.86 -28.17 -3.06
CA ALA A 186 -11.91 -27.23 -3.46
C ALA A 186 -11.31 -26.06 -4.26
N TYR A 187 -12.07 -25.56 -5.25
CA TYR A 187 -11.71 -24.41 -6.06
C TYR A 187 -12.27 -23.12 -5.45
N GLU A 188 -11.65 -22.68 -4.36
CA GLU A 188 -12.00 -21.44 -3.63
C GLU A 188 -11.09 -20.29 -4.11
N ASN A 189 -11.28 -19.82 -5.34
CA ASN A 189 -10.39 -18.80 -5.93
C ASN A 189 -10.44 -17.43 -5.20
N GLY A 190 -11.43 -17.19 -4.37
CA GLY A 190 -11.51 -15.99 -3.50
C GLY A 190 -10.57 -16.00 -2.30
N VAL A 191 -9.81 -17.08 -2.05
CA VAL A 191 -8.92 -17.21 -0.87
C VAL A 191 -7.70 -16.29 -0.91
N LEU A 192 -7.24 -15.91 -2.10
CA LEU A 192 -6.09 -15.06 -2.34
C LEU A 192 -6.42 -14.03 -3.42
N THR A 193 -5.80 -12.86 -3.37
CA THR A 193 -5.86 -11.87 -4.46
C THR A 193 -4.48 -11.60 -5.06
N GLY A 194 -4.46 -11.02 -6.27
CA GLY A 194 -3.25 -10.88 -7.07
C GLY A 194 -2.96 -12.11 -7.94
N LYS A 195 -3.99 -12.92 -8.18
CA LYS A 195 -3.92 -14.10 -9.03
C LYS A 195 -3.76 -13.75 -10.50
N GLY A 196 -3.25 -14.69 -11.29
CA GLY A 196 -3.28 -14.62 -12.76
C GLY A 196 -4.71 -14.69 -13.30
N MET A 197 -4.92 -14.09 -14.48
CA MET A 197 -6.23 -14.05 -15.13
C MET A 197 -6.85 -15.41 -15.39
N THR A 198 -6.01 -16.42 -15.62
CA THR A 198 -6.45 -17.80 -15.94
C THR A 198 -7.08 -18.54 -14.76
N TYR A 199 -6.95 -18.00 -13.53
CA TYR A 199 -7.49 -18.65 -12.33
C TYR A 199 -8.12 -17.66 -11.33
N GLY A 200 -8.73 -16.61 -11.83
CA GLY A 200 -9.60 -15.70 -11.06
C GLY A 200 -8.96 -14.39 -10.65
N GLY A 201 -7.90 -13.95 -11.34
CA GLY A 201 -7.34 -12.61 -11.19
C GLY A 201 -8.26 -11.51 -11.73
N SER A 202 -7.93 -10.26 -11.44
CA SER A 202 -8.62 -9.07 -11.96
C SER A 202 -7.71 -8.29 -12.90
N LEU A 203 -8.31 -7.75 -13.96
CA LEU A 203 -7.67 -6.73 -14.79
C LEU A 203 -7.33 -5.49 -13.95
N ILE A 204 -6.40 -4.68 -14.43
CA ILE A 204 -5.91 -3.44 -13.78
C ILE A 204 -5.18 -3.68 -12.45
N ARG A 205 -5.13 -4.90 -11.91
CA ARG A 205 -4.50 -5.14 -10.60
C ARG A 205 -3.03 -4.72 -10.52
N PRO A 206 -2.17 -4.98 -11.54
CA PRO A 206 -0.78 -4.51 -11.53
C PRO A 206 -0.64 -2.98 -11.46
N GLU A 207 -1.48 -2.25 -12.20
CA GLU A 207 -1.46 -0.79 -12.34
C GLU A 207 -2.22 -0.07 -11.23
N ALA A 208 -3.07 -0.79 -10.51
CA ALA A 208 -4.10 -0.23 -9.64
C ALA A 208 -3.59 0.80 -8.61
N THR A 209 -2.42 0.57 -8.04
CA THR A 209 -1.86 1.50 -7.05
C THR A 209 -1.46 2.82 -7.71
N GLY A 210 -0.82 2.76 -8.88
CA GLY A 210 -0.44 3.95 -9.64
C GLY A 210 -1.65 4.70 -10.19
N PHE A 211 -2.62 3.98 -10.77
CA PHE A 211 -3.87 4.56 -11.23
C PHE A 211 -4.61 5.25 -10.08
N GLY A 212 -4.71 4.57 -8.94
CA GLY A 212 -5.34 5.11 -7.74
C GLY A 212 -4.67 6.39 -7.25
N ALA A 213 -3.34 6.43 -7.22
CA ALA A 213 -2.61 7.63 -6.83
C ALA A 213 -2.90 8.82 -7.76
N VAL A 214 -2.99 8.57 -9.07
CA VAL A 214 -3.34 9.62 -10.04
C VAL A 214 -4.81 10.06 -9.86
N TYR A 215 -5.74 9.15 -9.64
CA TYR A 215 -7.15 9.52 -9.36
C TYR A 215 -7.28 10.32 -8.07
N TYR A 216 -6.58 9.93 -7.01
CA TYR A 216 -6.55 10.71 -5.78
C TYR A 216 -5.96 12.11 -6.00
N GLY A 217 -4.84 12.19 -6.71
CA GLY A 217 -4.22 13.46 -7.10
C GLY A 217 -5.13 14.35 -7.95
N LYS A 218 -6.00 13.76 -8.79
CA LYS A 218 -7.01 14.49 -9.55
C LYS A 218 -8.02 15.20 -8.64
N GLU A 219 -8.48 14.52 -7.61
CA GLU A 219 -9.41 15.13 -6.65
C GLU A 219 -8.70 16.21 -5.81
N VAL A 220 -7.42 16.01 -5.43
CA VAL A 220 -6.60 17.03 -4.78
C VAL A 220 -6.48 18.28 -5.67
N LEU A 221 -6.12 18.12 -6.94
CA LEU A 221 -6.03 19.23 -7.89
C LEU A 221 -7.39 19.94 -8.06
N ALA A 222 -8.47 19.19 -8.21
CA ALA A 222 -9.83 19.74 -8.38
C ALA A 222 -10.26 20.59 -7.18
N HIS A 223 -9.87 20.22 -5.95
CA HIS A 223 -10.13 21.03 -4.76
C HIS A 223 -9.53 22.44 -4.87
N PHE A 224 -8.39 22.58 -5.54
CA PHE A 224 -7.71 23.87 -5.78
C PHE A 224 -8.08 24.49 -7.15
N ASN A 225 -9.12 24.00 -7.83
CA ASN A 225 -9.52 24.42 -9.19
C ASN A 225 -8.37 24.24 -10.20
N ASP A 226 -7.58 23.20 -10.05
CA ASP A 226 -6.42 22.85 -10.87
C ASP A 226 -6.63 21.51 -11.60
N THR A 227 -5.78 21.19 -12.58
CA THR A 227 -5.89 19.96 -13.37
C THR A 227 -4.50 19.39 -13.67
N TYR A 228 -4.45 18.14 -14.16
CA TYR A 228 -3.21 17.53 -14.64
C TYR A 228 -2.70 18.11 -15.97
N GLU A 229 -3.58 18.72 -16.77
CA GLU A 229 -3.24 19.20 -18.11
C GLU A 229 -2.03 20.14 -18.08
N GLY A 230 -1.00 19.79 -18.83
CA GLY A 230 0.25 20.55 -18.96
C GLY A 230 1.20 20.49 -17.75
N LYS A 231 0.86 19.79 -16.67
CA LYS A 231 1.74 19.68 -15.49
C LYS A 231 2.92 18.75 -15.74
N THR A 232 4.03 19.07 -15.11
CA THR A 232 5.23 18.22 -15.03
C THR A 232 5.26 17.44 -13.73
N ILE A 233 5.61 16.16 -13.82
CA ILE A 233 5.59 15.23 -12.70
C ILE A 233 6.94 14.53 -12.55
N ALA A 234 7.54 14.57 -11.36
CA ALA A 234 8.63 13.70 -10.99
C ALA A 234 8.10 12.42 -10.34
N VAL A 235 8.54 11.26 -10.82
CA VAL A 235 8.20 9.95 -10.30
C VAL A 235 9.46 9.23 -9.88
N SER A 236 9.46 8.61 -8.68
CA SER A 236 10.49 7.66 -8.28
C SER A 236 10.04 6.22 -8.50
N GLY A 237 11.01 5.32 -8.65
CA GLY A 237 10.74 3.92 -8.96
C GLY A 237 10.51 3.67 -10.46
N TYR A 238 10.47 2.38 -10.82
CA TYR A 238 10.08 1.88 -12.14
C TYR A 238 9.26 0.58 -12.03
N GLY A 239 8.74 0.31 -10.83
CA GLY A 239 7.84 -0.83 -10.56
C GLY A 239 6.41 -0.57 -11.03
N ASN A 240 5.48 -1.44 -10.59
CA ASN A 240 4.06 -1.36 -10.97
C ASN A 240 3.42 -0.01 -10.65
N VAL A 241 3.77 0.58 -9.51
CA VAL A 241 3.18 1.86 -9.07
C VAL A 241 3.62 2.99 -10.01
N ALA A 242 4.93 3.15 -10.21
CA ALA A 242 5.49 4.16 -11.10
C ALA A 242 5.00 4.00 -12.55
N TRP A 243 4.96 2.76 -13.04
CA TRP A 243 4.43 2.45 -14.37
C TRP A 243 2.95 2.85 -14.51
N GLY A 244 2.12 2.51 -13.50
CA GLY A 244 0.72 2.93 -13.48
C GLY A 244 0.54 4.44 -13.45
N VAL A 245 1.37 5.17 -12.67
CA VAL A 245 1.37 6.64 -12.67
C VAL A 245 1.70 7.19 -14.06
N CYS A 246 2.72 6.67 -14.75
CA CYS A 246 3.08 7.12 -16.09
C CYS A 246 1.93 6.97 -17.09
N ILE A 247 1.24 5.83 -17.08
CA ILE A 247 0.11 5.57 -17.96
C ILE A 247 -1.03 6.56 -17.67
N LYS A 248 -1.49 6.63 -16.44
CA LYS A 248 -2.69 7.37 -16.10
C LYS A 248 -2.48 8.90 -16.11
N ALA A 249 -1.29 9.37 -15.71
CA ALA A 249 -0.95 10.79 -15.81
C ALA A 249 -0.90 11.28 -17.26
N LYS A 250 -0.37 10.47 -18.19
CA LYS A 250 -0.42 10.73 -19.63
C LYS A 250 -1.85 10.88 -20.15
N GLU A 251 -2.78 10.01 -19.73
CA GLU A 251 -4.18 10.09 -20.12
C GLU A 251 -4.84 11.42 -19.72
N TYR A 252 -4.38 12.04 -18.62
CA TYR A 252 -4.86 13.34 -18.15
C TYR A 252 -4.04 14.54 -18.65
N GLY A 253 -3.15 14.35 -19.63
CA GLY A 253 -2.36 15.42 -20.25
C GLY A 253 -1.16 15.90 -19.43
N ALA A 254 -0.78 15.20 -18.39
CA ALA A 254 0.44 15.51 -17.65
C ALA A 254 1.68 14.86 -18.27
N LYS A 255 2.83 15.44 -18.00
CA LYS A 255 4.13 14.99 -18.45
C LYS A 255 4.96 14.42 -17.29
N VAL A 256 5.13 13.10 -17.25
CA VAL A 256 6.08 12.47 -16.31
C VAL A 256 7.48 12.63 -16.87
N VAL A 257 8.34 13.35 -16.15
CA VAL A 257 9.70 13.70 -16.62
C VAL A 257 10.81 12.89 -15.94
N SER A 258 10.51 12.07 -14.96
CA SER A 258 11.51 11.22 -14.32
C SER A 258 10.96 9.87 -13.89
N ILE A 259 11.87 8.90 -13.84
CA ILE A 259 11.75 7.60 -13.15
C ILE A 259 13.07 7.31 -12.50
N SER A 260 13.09 6.57 -11.39
CA SER A 260 14.31 6.29 -10.65
C SER A 260 14.45 4.84 -10.21
N GLY A 261 15.67 4.43 -9.96
CA GLY A 261 16.06 3.14 -9.40
C GLY A 261 17.12 3.28 -8.31
N ARG A 262 17.71 2.16 -7.92
CA ARG A 262 18.84 2.15 -6.95
C ARG A 262 20.10 2.77 -7.51
N ASP A 263 20.26 2.74 -8.83
CA ASP A 263 21.41 3.19 -9.59
C ASP A 263 21.35 4.69 -9.98
N GLY A 264 20.22 5.33 -9.76
CA GLY A 264 20.00 6.74 -10.08
C GLY A 264 18.65 7.01 -10.70
N TYR A 265 18.48 8.14 -11.39
CA TYR A 265 17.25 8.47 -12.09
C TYR A 265 17.49 8.91 -13.53
N VAL A 266 16.45 8.76 -14.35
CA VAL A 266 16.38 9.32 -15.70
C VAL A 266 15.61 10.62 -15.64
N TYR A 267 16.12 11.65 -16.32
CA TYR A 267 15.40 12.90 -16.62
C TYR A 267 15.10 12.96 -18.11
N ASP A 268 13.83 12.87 -18.45
CA ASP A 268 13.30 12.93 -19.81
C ASP A 268 12.44 14.19 -19.96
N PRO A 269 12.99 15.32 -20.45
CA PRO A 269 12.26 16.59 -20.57
C PRO A 269 11.10 16.53 -21.56
N ASP A 270 11.14 15.61 -22.53
CA ASP A 270 10.04 15.37 -23.46
C ASP A 270 8.90 14.58 -22.86
N GLY A 271 9.19 13.92 -21.73
CA GLY A 271 8.26 13.11 -20.96
C GLY A 271 8.18 11.65 -21.40
N ILE A 272 7.80 10.82 -20.42
CA ILE A 272 7.54 9.38 -20.59
C ILE A 272 6.08 9.25 -21.05
N ASN A 273 5.80 9.64 -22.30
CA ASN A 273 4.46 9.89 -22.83
C ASN A 273 4.14 9.12 -24.11
N THR A 274 5.04 8.29 -24.63
CA THR A 274 4.78 7.41 -25.76
C THR A 274 4.60 5.98 -25.30
N ASP A 275 3.86 5.17 -26.05
CA ASP A 275 3.66 3.76 -25.75
C ASP A 275 5.01 3.02 -25.75
N GLU A 276 5.93 3.36 -26.68
CA GLU A 276 7.27 2.78 -26.73
C GLU A 276 8.08 3.05 -25.45
N LYS A 277 8.01 4.27 -24.89
CA LYS A 277 8.68 4.63 -23.64
C LYS A 277 8.07 3.87 -22.46
N ILE A 278 6.75 3.79 -22.40
CA ILE A 278 6.01 3.07 -21.33
C ILE A 278 6.28 1.57 -21.40
N ASP A 279 6.28 0.96 -22.60
CA ASP A 279 6.60 -0.44 -22.80
C ASP A 279 8.05 -0.76 -22.43
N PHE A 280 8.96 0.21 -22.64
CA PHE A 280 10.35 0.03 -22.24
C PHE A 280 10.50 -0.07 -20.71
N LEU A 281 9.66 0.60 -19.93
CA LEU A 281 9.63 0.44 -18.47
C LEU A 281 9.24 -1.00 -18.07
N LEU A 282 8.28 -1.61 -18.77
CA LEU A 282 7.93 -3.03 -18.56
C LEU A 282 9.13 -3.95 -18.84
N LYS A 283 9.92 -3.63 -19.88
CA LYS A 283 11.12 -4.38 -20.24
C LYS A 283 12.19 -4.28 -19.17
N ILE A 284 12.47 -3.08 -18.64
CA ILE A 284 13.40 -2.89 -17.52
C ILE A 284 12.96 -3.71 -16.30
N ARG A 285 11.68 -3.68 -15.98
CA ARG A 285 11.11 -4.39 -14.83
C ARG A 285 11.18 -5.91 -14.94
N SER A 286 11.02 -6.44 -16.15
CA SER A 286 10.97 -7.90 -16.41
C SER A 286 12.35 -8.52 -16.67
N SER A 287 13.40 -7.72 -16.82
CA SER A 287 14.75 -8.16 -17.15
C SER A 287 15.75 -7.67 -16.11
N ASN A 288 16.67 -8.55 -15.72
CA ASN A 288 17.82 -8.15 -14.89
C ASN A 288 18.93 -7.47 -15.72
N ASP A 289 18.88 -7.58 -17.03
CA ASP A 289 19.92 -7.14 -17.96
C ASP A 289 19.69 -5.71 -18.47
N VAL A 290 18.43 -5.26 -18.53
CA VAL A 290 18.06 -3.92 -19.00
C VAL A 290 17.89 -2.98 -17.80
N LYS A 291 18.56 -1.82 -17.83
CA LYS A 291 18.63 -0.85 -16.74
C LYS A 291 18.09 0.53 -17.16
N LEU A 292 17.92 1.41 -16.19
CA LEU A 292 17.48 2.80 -16.45
C LEU A 292 18.43 3.55 -17.38
N LYS A 293 19.73 3.30 -17.31
CA LYS A 293 20.71 3.88 -18.23
C LYS A 293 20.42 3.53 -19.68
N ASP A 294 19.95 2.29 -19.96
CA ASP A 294 19.62 1.87 -21.33
C ASP A 294 18.40 2.62 -21.88
N TYR A 295 17.46 3.04 -20.98
CA TYR A 295 16.38 3.92 -21.35
C TYR A 295 16.93 5.29 -21.80
N ALA A 296 17.81 5.88 -21.00
CA ALA A 296 18.40 7.18 -21.31
C ALA A 296 19.16 7.16 -22.64
N GLU A 297 19.97 6.11 -22.88
CA GLU A 297 20.70 5.93 -24.13
C GLU A 297 19.75 5.75 -25.33
N LYS A 298 18.69 4.95 -25.17
CA LYS A 298 17.73 4.68 -26.26
C LYS A 298 16.92 5.90 -26.67
N PHE A 299 16.47 6.69 -25.69
CA PHE A 299 15.58 7.83 -25.94
C PHE A 299 16.29 9.20 -25.94
N GLY A 300 17.63 9.20 -25.79
CA GLY A 300 18.45 10.41 -25.88
C GLY A 300 18.21 11.42 -24.76
N CYS A 301 17.93 10.94 -23.55
CA CYS A 301 17.69 11.75 -22.35
C CYS A 301 18.79 11.57 -21.30
N GLU A 302 18.73 12.29 -20.19
CA GLU A 302 19.78 12.31 -19.18
C GLU A 302 19.64 11.17 -18.18
N PHE A 303 20.77 10.57 -17.77
CA PHE A 303 20.85 9.65 -16.63
C PHE A 303 21.72 10.25 -15.53
N HIS A 304 21.19 10.33 -14.32
CA HIS A 304 21.85 10.88 -13.14
C HIS A 304 22.18 9.76 -12.15
N PRO A 305 23.41 9.24 -12.15
CA PRO A 305 23.78 8.10 -11.34
C PRO A 305 23.84 8.42 -9.84
N GLY A 306 23.22 7.59 -9.02
CA GLY A 306 23.24 7.70 -7.55
C GLY A 306 22.41 8.85 -6.98
N GLU A 307 21.69 9.60 -7.82
CA GLU A 307 20.86 10.73 -7.39
C GLU A 307 19.38 10.38 -7.37
N LYS A 308 18.57 11.22 -6.69
CA LYS A 308 17.12 11.15 -6.62
C LYS A 308 16.49 12.29 -7.43
N PRO A 309 15.26 12.15 -7.98
CA PRO A 309 14.67 13.15 -8.88
C PRO A 309 14.09 14.38 -8.17
N TRP A 310 14.22 14.51 -6.87
CA TRP A 310 13.52 15.53 -6.07
C TRP A 310 14.10 16.94 -6.22
N GLY A 311 15.26 17.09 -6.86
CA GLY A 311 15.86 18.36 -7.25
C GLY A 311 15.32 18.93 -8.57
N LEU A 312 14.46 18.22 -9.29
CA LEU A 312 13.88 18.68 -10.57
C LEU A 312 12.82 19.76 -10.36
N LYS A 313 12.73 20.68 -11.33
CA LYS A 313 11.65 21.67 -11.37
C LYS A 313 10.39 21.02 -11.93
N VAL A 314 9.46 20.69 -11.06
CA VAL A 314 8.20 20.02 -11.39
C VAL A 314 7.03 20.59 -10.60
N ASP A 315 5.81 20.41 -11.10
CA ASP A 315 4.58 20.83 -10.43
C ASP A 315 4.16 19.83 -9.35
N MET A 316 4.43 18.55 -9.57
CA MET A 316 4.00 17.45 -8.70
C MET A 316 5.11 16.42 -8.52
N ALA A 317 5.12 15.74 -7.37
CA ALA A 317 6.00 14.63 -7.06
C ALA A 317 5.18 13.38 -6.67
N PHE A 318 5.51 12.25 -7.27
CA PHE A 318 4.94 10.94 -6.96
C PHE A 318 6.04 10.00 -6.46
N PRO A 319 6.30 9.95 -5.16
CA PRO A 319 7.23 8.97 -4.59
C PRO A 319 6.62 7.58 -4.64
N CYS A 320 7.16 6.73 -5.53
CA CYS A 320 6.63 5.40 -5.86
C CYS A 320 7.64 4.26 -5.62
N ALA A 321 8.81 4.55 -5.03
CA ALA A 321 9.87 3.58 -4.88
C ALA A 321 9.93 2.98 -3.48
N THR A 322 10.40 3.74 -2.50
CA THR A 322 10.73 3.22 -1.18
C THR A 322 10.27 4.12 -0.04
N GLN A 323 10.24 3.53 1.14
CA GLN A 323 10.03 4.19 2.40
C GLN A 323 11.13 5.23 2.66
N ASN A 324 10.78 6.39 3.24
CA ASN A 324 11.68 7.47 3.64
C ASN A 324 12.59 7.99 2.50
N GLU A 325 12.08 8.03 1.29
CA GLU A 325 12.84 8.53 0.14
C GLU A 325 12.82 10.06 -0.01
N ILE A 326 11.84 10.74 0.61
CA ILE A 326 11.77 12.20 0.71
C ILE A 326 12.03 12.59 2.16
N GLY A 327 13.20 13.11 2.46
CA GLY A 327 13.54 13.73 3.71
C GLY A 327 13.31 15.25 3.68
N GLU A 328 13.65 15.94 4.77
CA GLU A 328 13.45 17.39 4.89
C GLU A 328 14.19 18.16 3.80
N GLU A 329 15.41 17.76 3.44
CA GLU A 329 16.20 18.44 2.40
C GLU A 329 15.58 18.26 1.01
N GLU A 330 15.08 17.09 0.67
CA GLU A 330 14.35 16.86 -0.57
C GLU A 330 13.03 17.68 -0.60
N ALA A 331 12.32 17.79 0.53
CA ALA A 331 11.13 18.63 0.64
C ALA A 331 11.45 20.12 0.42
N LYS A 332 12.59 20.60 0.95
CA LYS A 332 13.08 21.97 0.70
C LYS A 332 13.35 22.21 -0.77
N GLN A 333 14.01 21.27 -1.44
CA GLN A 333 14.30 21.34 -2.88
C GLN A 333 13.01 21.38 -3.70
N LEU A 334 12.04 20.51 -3.42
CA LEU A 334 10.75 20.47 -4.09
C LEU A 334 10.01 21.82 -3.97
N ILE A 335 9.91 22.37 -2.76
CA ILE A 335 9.27 23.69 -2.54
C ILE A 335 10.02 24.79 -3.29
N ALA A 336 11.36 24.85 -3.18
CA ALA A 336 12.19 25.88 -3.84
C ALA A 336 12.05 25.82 -5.38
N ASN A 337 11.83 24.63 -5.95
CA ASN A 337 11.62 24.40 -7.37
C ASN A 337 10.16 24.53 -7.83
N GLY A 338 9.24 24.91 -6.93
CA GLY A 338 7.86 25.22 -7.26
C GLY A 338 6.89 24.03 -7.24
N CYS A 339 7.30 22.88 -6.72
CA CYS A 339 6.43 21.73 -6.52
C CYS A 339 5.36 22.07 -5.48
N LYS A 340 4.09 21.88 -5.85
CA LYS A 340 2.94 22.19 -4.99
C LYS A 340 2.29 20.95 -4.40
N TYR A 341 2.46 19.78 -5.02
CA TYR A 341 1.73 18.57 -4.67
C TYR A 341 2.68 17.38 -4.56
N ILE A 342 2.65 16.69 -3.43
CA ILE A 342 3.24 15.36 -3.27
C ILE A 342 2.08 14.37 -3.14
N ILE A 343 2.02 13.35 -3.99
CA ILE A 343 1.02 12.27 -3.93
C ILE A 343 1.76 10.95 -3.70
N GLU A 344 1.58 10.38 -2.54
CA GLU A 344 2.38 9.25 -2.09
C GLU A 344 1.91 7.91 -2.67
N GLY A 345 2.65 7.37 -3.63
CA GLY A 345 2.39 6.07 -4.22
C GLY A 345 3.01 4.89 -3.43
N ALA A 346 4.17 5.08 -2.84
CA ALA A 346 4.81 4.11 -1.94
C ALA A 346 4.21 4.17 -0.53
N ASN A 347 4.57 3.22 0.35
CA ASN A 347 4.21 3.28 1.76
C ASN A 347 5.22 4.14 2.51
N MET A 348 4.75 5.15 3.25
CA MET A 348 5.55 6.09 4.04
C MET A 348 6.81 6.62 3.31
N PRO A 349 6.67 7.16 2.09
CA PRO A 349 7.84 7.61 1.32
C PRO A 349 8.41 8.93 1.84
N SER A 350 7.63 9.76 2.52
CA SER A 350 8.06 11.02 3.12
C SER A 350 8.26 10.86 4.62
N THR A 351 9.36 11.46 5.15
CA THR A 351 9.59 11.48 6.59
C THR A 351 8.66 12.50 7.28
N PRO A 352 8.39 12.38 8.60
CA PRO A 352 7.59 13.36 9.33
C PRO A 352 8.12 14.79 9.18
N GLU A 353 9.43 14.98 9.18
CA GLU A 353 10.09 16.30 9.01
C GLU A 353 9.83 16.84 7.59
N ALA A 354 9.89 15.99 6.57
CA ALA A 354 9.57 16.36 5.19
C ALA A 354 8.12 16.80 5.06
N ILE A 355 7.19 16.05 5.63
CA ILE A 355 5.76 16.35 5.63
C ILE A 355 5.51 17.72 6.32
N ALA A 356 6.06 17.89 7.53
CA ALA A 356 5.90 19.13 8.29
C ALA A 356 6.44 20.35 7.53
N TYR A 357 7.64 20.22 6.95
CA TYR A 357 8.24 21.30 6.15
C TYR A 357 7.41 21.61 4.90
N PHE A 358 7.04 20.59 4.13
CA PHE A 358 6.32 20.75 2.87
C PHE A 358 4.96 21.43 3.06
N THR A 359 4.19 20.98 4.06
CA THR A 359 2.86 21.54 4.36
C THR A 359 2.94 22.95 4.96
N ALA A 360 3.90 23.21 5.84
CA ALA A 360 4.11 24.55 6.42
C ALA A 360 4.50 25.61 5.37
N ASN A 361 5.08 25.20 4.25
CA ASN A 361 5.48 26.08 3.13
C ASN A 361 4.47 26.08 1.97
N GLY A 362 3.23 25.70 2.21
CA GLY A 362 2.11 25.81 1.26
C GLY A 362 2.01 24.64 0.27
N GLY A 363 2.78 23.58 0.47
CA GLY A 363 2.61 22.32 -0.28
C GLY A 363 1.43 21.50 0.22
N THR A 364 0.84 20.72 -0.64
CA THR A 364 -0.25 19.78 -0.32
C THR A 364 0.24 18.34 -0.47
N LEU A 365 -0.02 17.53 0.56
CA LEU A 365 0.36 16.12 0.57
C LEU A 365 -0.87 15.23 0.48
N GLY A 366 -0.92 14.36 -0.53
CA GLY A 366 -1.84 13.22 -0.61
C GLY A 366 -1.22 12.02 0.10
N PRO A 367 -1.69 11.67 1.32
CA PRO A 367 -1.00 10.70 2.17
C PRO A 367 -1.09 9.28 1.61
N ALA A 368 -0.03 8.51 1.81
CA ALA A 368 0.14 7.14 1.30
C ALA A 368 -1.07 6.24 1.57
N LYS A 369 -1.58 6.25 2.80
CA LYS A 369 -2.69 5.42 3.24
C LYS A 369 -3.96 5.61 2.38
N ALA A 370 -4.19 6.84 1.92
CA ALA A 370 -5.30 7.21 1.05
C ALA A 370 -4.92 7.08 -0.43
N ALA A 371 -3.83 7.72 -0.86
CA ALA A 371 -3.45 7.82 -2.26
C ALA A 371 -3.08 6.46 -2.88
N ASN A 372 -2.40 5.57 -2.15
CA ASN A 372 -1.99 4.26 -2.65
C ASN A 372 -3.01 3.12 -2.40
N ALA A 373 -4.20 3.45 -1.92
CA ALA A 373 -5.25 2.46 -1.64
C ALA A 373 -5.80 1.76 -2.91
N GLY A 374 -5.48 2.24 -4.10
CA GLY A 374 -5.93 1.63 -5.36
C GLY A 374 -5.61 0.14 -5.48
N GLY A 375 -4.44 -0.28 -5.03
CA GLY A 375 -4.04 -1.68 -5.05
C GLY A 375 -4.94 -2.59 -4.19
N VAL A 376 -5.27 -2.19 -2.98
CA VAL A 376 -6.18 -2.96 -2.11
C VAL A 376 -7.63 -2.82 -2.57
N ALA A 377 -8.02 -1.68 -3.14
CA ALA A 377 -9.35 -1.50 -3.73
C ALA A 377 -9.59 -2.51 -4.86
N VAL A 378 -8.68 -2.61 -5.85
CA VAL A 378 -8.82 -3.61 -6.93
C VAL A 378 -8.69 -5.04 -6.39
N SER A 379 -7.91 -5.28 -5.33
CA SER A 379 -7.91 -6.59 -4.68
C SER A 379 -9.28 -6.95 -4.10
N ALA A 380 -10.00 -6.00 -3.50
CA ALA A 380 -11.37 -6.24 -3.03
C ALA A 380 -12.37 -6.40 -4.18
N LEU A 381 -12.17 -5.67 -5.29
CA LEU A 381 -12.94 -5.89 -6.52
C LEU A 381 -12.67 -7.29 -7.12
N GLU A 382 -11.44 -7.80 -7.02
CA GLU A 382 -11.11 -9.18 -7.40
C GLU A 382 -11.89 -10.19 -6.53
N MET A 383 -11.99 -9.94 -5.20
CA MET A 383 -12.83 -10.77 -4.32
C MET A 383 -14.30 -10.77 -4.76
N SER A 384 -14.84 -9.63 -5.13
CA SER A 384 -16.22 -9.51 -5.63
C SER A 384 -16.42 -10.30 -6.92
N GLN A 385 -15.51 -10.20 -7.89
CA GLN A 385 -15.52 -10.98 -9.13
C GLN A 385 -15.42 -12.48 -8.84
N ASN A 386 -14.57 -12.88 -7.89
CA ASN A 386 -14.43 -14.29 -7.49
C ASN A 386 -15.71 -14.83 -6.85
N SER A 387 -16.39 -14.04 -6.01
CA SER A 387 -17.67 -14.41 -5.38
C SER A 387 -18.78 -14.59 -6.43
N MET A 388 -18.81 -13.74 -7.44
CA MET A 388 -19.75 -13.80 -8.56
C MET A 388 -19.40 -14.89 -9.57
N ARG A 389 -18.17 -15.39 -9.57
CA ARG A 389 -17.60 -16.27 -10.62
C ARG A 389 -17.67 -15.63 -12.01
N TYR A 390 -17.50 -14.32 -12.09
CA TYR A 390 -17.58 -13.55 -13.32
C TYR A 390 -16.54 -12.45 -13.35
N ASN A 391 -15.83 -12.29 -14.46
CA ASN A 391 -14.81 -11.25 -14.61
C ASN A 391 -15.43 -9.98 -15.21
N TRP A 392 -15.04 -8.84 -14.67
CA TRP A 392 -15.36 -7.53 -15.24
C TRP A 392 -14.35 -7.14 -16.31
N THR A 393 -14.75 -6.24 -17.20
CA THR A 393 -13.86 -5.64 -18.20
C THR A 393 -12.86 -4.67 -17.53
N SER A 394 -11.83 -4.25 -18.26
CA SER A 394 -10.89 -3.23 -17.77
C SER A 394 -11.60 -1.92 -17.44
N GLU A 395 -12.55 -1.52 -18.29
CA GLU A 395 -13.33 -0.28 -18.13
C GLU A 395 -14.20 -0.33 -16.87
N GLU A 396 -14.85 -1.46 -16.60
CA GLU A 396 -15.66 -1.65 -15.39
C GLU A 396 -14.82 -1.59 -14.11
N VAL A 397 -13.62 -2.21 -14.13
CA VAL A 397 -12.70 -2.16 -12.98
C VAL A 397 -12.14 -0.76 -12.80
N ASP A 398 -11.74 -0.08 -13.88
CA ASP A 398 -11.17 1.27 -13.85
C ASP A 398 -12.19 2.31 -13.34
N GLU A 399 -13.44 2.26 -13.83
CA GLU A 399 -14.51 3.12 -13.33
C GLU A 399 -14.77 2.94 -11.83
N LYS A 400 -14.84 1.68 -11.37
CA LYS A 400 -15.01 1.37 -9.94
C LYS A 400 -13.83 1.88 -9.12
N LEU A 401 -12.60 1.69 -9.60
CA LEU A 401 -11.39 2.19 -8.94
C LEU A 401 -11.43 3.72 -8.83
N HIS A 402 -11.74 4.42 -9.92
CA HIS A 402 -11.85 5.89 -9.91
C HIS A 402 -12.87 6.37 -8.87
N ASN A 403 -14.06 5.77 -8.85
CA ASN A 403 -15.11 6.11 -7.90
C ASN A 403 -14.70 5.85 -6.45
N ILE A 404 -13.99 4.75 -6.18
CA ILE A 404 -13.44 4.45 -4.85
C ILE A 404 -12.43 5.51 -4.43
N MET A 405 -11.47 5.87 -5.29
CA MET A 405 -10.45 6.87 -4.97
C MET A 405 -11.04 8.26 -4.71
N LYS A 406 -12.06 8.64 -5.48
CA LYS A 406 -12.85 9.86 -5.24
C LYS A 406 -13.55 9.81 -3.88
N SER A 407 -14.17 8.69 -3.52
CA SER A 407 -14.81 8.52 -2.22
C SER A 407 -13.81 8.60 -1.07
N ILE A 408 -12.61 8.02 -1.23
CA ILE A 408 -11.53 8.11 -0.23
C ILE A 408 -11.16 9.57 0.02
N PHE A 409 -10.97 10.36 -1.04
CA PHE A 409 -10.65 11.78 -0.93
C PHE A 409 -11.77 12.56 -0.22
N ASN A 410 -13.00 12.43 -0.70
CA ASN A 410 -14.16 13.13 -0.13
C ASN A 410 -14.37 12.79 1.34
N ASN A 411 -14.28 11.52 1.73
CA ASN A 411 -14.44 11.09 3.12
C ASN A 411 -13.30 11.64 4.00
N SER A 412 -12.07 11.71 3.49
CA SER A 412 -10.94 12.27 4.22
C SER A 412 -11.13 13.78 4.47
N VAL A 413 -11.56 14.53 3.46
CA VAL A 413 -11.86 15.95 3.59
C VAL A 413 -13.00 16.18 4.57
N ALA A 414 -14.12 15.47 4.40
CA ALA A 414 -15.29 15.60 5.28
C ALA A 414 -14.96 15.29 6.74
N ALA A 415 -14.15 14.27 7.00
CA ALA A 415 -13.71 13.92 8.34
C ALA A 415 -12.82 15.00 8.96
N ALA A 416 -11.88 15.57 8.20
CA ALA A 416 -11.06 16.69 8.69
C ALA A 416 -11.90 17.92 9.00
N GLU A 417 -12.82 18.30 8.12
CA GLU A 417 -13.72 19.44 8.32
C GLU A 417 -14.64 19.25 9.53
N LYS A 418 -15.20 18.04 9.70
CA LYS A 418 -16.09 17.70 10.84
C LYS A 418 -15.44 17.99 12.20
N TYR A 419 -14.13 17.79 12.31
CA TYR A 419 -13.38 18.01 13.54
C TYR A 419 -12.57 19.31 13.55
N GLY A 420 -12.84 20.23 12.63
CA GLY A 420 -12.25 21.57 12.60
C GLY A 420 -10.76 21.61 12.22
N LEU A 421 -10.28 20.58 11.51
CA LEU A 421 -8.88 20.45 11.09
C LEU A 421 -8.59 21.11 9.73
N GLY A 422 -9.59 21.73 9.10
CA GLY A 422 -9.44 22.30 7.76
C GLY A 422 -9.12 21.24 6.71
N PHE A 423 -8.22 21.56 5.76
CA PHE A 423 -7.82 20.66 4.69
C PHE A 423 -6.59 19.81 5.11
N ASP A 424 -6.75 19.02 6.17
CA ASP A 424 -5.72 18.07 6.63
C ASP A 424 -6.06 16.65 6.14
N LEU A 425 -5.50 16.28 5.00
CA LEU A 425 -5.76 14.97 4.39
C LEU A 425 -5.15 13.80 5.18
N ILE A 426 -4.10 14.03 5.95
CA ILE A 426 -3.44 12.97 6.75
C ILE A 426 -4.34 12.59 7.92
N LYS A 427 -4.71 13.58 8.76
CA LYS A 427 -5.62 13.36 9.88
C LYS A 427 -7.00 12.94 9.40
N GLY A 428 -7.50 13.58 8.34
CA GLY A 428 -8.79 13.24 7.74
C GLY A 428 -8.89 11.79 7.29
N ALA A 429 -7.85 11.25 6.66
CA ALA A 429 -7.81 9.84 6.26
C ALA A 429 -7.81 8.89 7.48
N ASN A 430 -7.00 9.18 8.51
CA ASN A 430 -6.98 8.38 9.73
C ASN A 430 -8.34 8.40 10.44
N ILE A 431 -8.96 9.58 10.56
CA ILE A 431 -10.27 9.75 11.21
C ILE A 431 -11.37 9.04 10.42
N ALA A 432 -11.44 9.23 9.10
CA ALA A 432 -12.46 8.58 8.27
C ALA A 432 -12.38 7.04 8.35
N GLY A 433 -11.17 6.48 8.32
CA GLY A 433 -10.96 5.06 8.52
C GLY A 433 -11.35 4.59 9.92
N PHE A 434 -10.97 5.33 10.94
CA PHE A 434 -11.30 5.05 12.33
C PHE A 434 -12.81 5.04 12.58
N GLU A 435 -13.52 6.10 12.20
CA GLU A 435 -14.97 6.23 12.44
C GLU A 435 -15.75 5.04 11.85
N LYS A 436 -15.42 4.63 10.63
CA LYS A 436 -16.07 3.45 10.00
C LYS A 436 -15.85 2.17 10.79
N VAL A 437 -14.61 1.93 11.27
CA VAL A 437 -14.28 0.73 12.04
C VAL A 437 -14.97 0.75 13.40
N VAL A 438 -14.94 1.88 14.09
CA VAL A 438 -15.54 2.03 15.44
C VAL A 438 -17.06 1.89 15.39
N GLU A 439 -17.72 2.47 14.39
CA GLU A 439 -19.16 2.31 14.20
C GLU A 439 -19.54 0.81 14.07
N ALA A 440 -18.77 0.06 13.29
CA ALA A 440 -18.97 -1.38 13.16
C ALA A 440 -18.68 -2.12 14.48
N MET A 441 -17.59 -1.78 15.19
CA MET A 441 -17.24 -2.38 16.49
C MET A 441 -18.34 -2.15 17.53
N ILE A 442 -18.91 -0.94 17.59
CA ILE A 442 -20.00 -0.60 18.53
C ILE A 442 -21.26 -1.37 18.16
N SER A 443 -21.62 -1.39 16.87
CA SER A 443 -22.83 -2.07 16.39
C SER A 443 -22.81 -3.57 16.60
N GLN A 444 -21.65 -4.20 16.57
CA GLN A 444 -21.46 -5.66 16.76
C GLN A 444 -21.27 -6.04 18.23
N GLY A 445 -21.07 -5.08 19.12
CA GLY A 445 -20.90 -5.32 20.55
C GLY A 445 -19.47 -5.72 20.95
N ILE A 446 -19.35 -6.54 21.99
CA ILE A 446 -18.07 -7.05 22.50
C ILE A 446 -17.91 -8.50 22.04
N TYR A 447 -16.97 -8.76 21.13
CA TYR A 447 -16.68 -10.08 20.55
C TYR A 447 -15.17 -10.38 20.62
#